data_668a6350c4538ce8353191a37bd8b549
#
_entry.id   668a6350c4538ce8353191a37bd8b549
#
_cell.length_a   1.000
_cell.length_b   1.000
_cell.length_c   1.000
_cell.angle_alpha   90.00
_cell.angle_beta   90.00
_cell.angle_gamma   90.00
#
_symmetry.space_group_name_H-M   'P 1'
#
loop_
_entity.id
_entity.type
_entity.pdbx_description
1 polymer ?
#
loop_
_entity_poly.entity_id
_entity_poly.type
_entity_poly.pdbx_seq_one_letter_code
_entity_poly.pdbx_strand_id
1 'polypeptide(L)'
;MAGGAGEQRGEPSSPDPSSVPTLPCLYHVDIGHSRRAPVRNDFKYRSYMWLFDVDEPPVVSKLWRPLARYRPDDHLDVRRLMADQGIEVSKLLVLTNLAVAGYVFNPISIYWGYREDGTLAARAAEVHNTYGSRHCYVLNADDPAKKVAEANKQMYVSPFYPLDGRYRISISDPGSSLAVSVTLERPEDPPFRAWMTGEHVANNSGALLRLAIRYPAAPLRGRVLIQWQGLRLWARGVPLKKEAKLIAGIAQPRCDPGSITSSEEKDMSK
;
A
#
# COMPACT_ATOMS: atom_id res chain seq x y z
N MET A 1 55.85 -6.50 2.90
CA MET A 1 54.85 -6.69 3.94
C MET A 1 53.83 -5.55 3.83
N ALA A 2 52.67 -5.82 3.26
CA ALA A 2 51.56 -4.89 3.23
C ALA A 2 50.30 -5.70 3.56
N GLY A 3 49.81 -5.53 4.77
CA GLY A 3 48.63 -6.19 5.26
C GLY A 3 47.37 -5.54 4.67
N GLY A 4 46.60 -6.30 3.91
CA GLY A 4 45.26 -5.89 3.45
C GLY A 4 44.26 -6.02 4.58
N ALA A 5 43.69 -4.89 5.00
CA ALA A 5 42.56 -4.85 5.87
C ALA A 5 41.30 -5.19 5.05
N GLY A 6 40.76 -6.38 5.26
CA GLY A 6 39.44 -6.78 4.72
C GLY A 6 38.32 -6.01 5.41
N GLU A 7 37.68 -5.18 4.67
CA GLU A 7 36.46 -4.45 5.07
C GLU A 7 35.30 -5.45 5.11
N GLN A 8 34.98 -5.95 6.30
CA GLN A 8 33.77 -6.74 6.54
C GLN A 8 32.56 -5.80 6.40
N ARG A 9 31.86 -5.93 5.28
CA ARG A 9 30.51 -5.34 5.15
C ARG A 9 29.61 -6.10 6.09
N GLY A 10 29.19 -5.43 7.18
CA GLY A 10 28.24 -5.96 8.13
C GLY A 10 26.91 -6.31 7.43
N GLU A 11 26.46 -7.54 7.61
CA GLU A 11 25.11 -7.95 7.26
C GLU A 11 24.11 -7.05 7.98
N PRO A 12 23.01 -6.64 7.32
CA PRO A 12 21.98 -5.87 8.00
C PRO A 12 21.36 -6.74 9.10
N SER A 13 21.58 -6.35 10.35
CA SER A 13 20.97 -6.96 11.53
C SER A 13 19.44 -7.03 11.36
N SER A 14 18.87 -8.17 11.74
CA SER A 14 17.43 -8.33 11.87
C SER A 14 16.86 -7.20 12.75
N PRO A 15 15.73 -6.57 12.39
CA PRO A 15 15.17 -5.50 13.21
C PRO A 15 14.83 -6.04 14.60
N ASP A 16 15.30 -5.36 15.61
CA ASP A 16 15.00 -5.61 17.01
C ASP A 16 13.48 -5.52 17.21
N PRO A 17 12.79 -6.54 17.75
CA PRO A 17 11.35 -6.50 18.03
C PRO A 17 10.94 -5.38 19.00
N SER A 18 11.88 -4.76 19.73
CA SER A 18 11.65 -3.53 20.51
C SER A 18 11.50 -2.27 19.65
N SER A 19 11.61 -2.36 18.32
CA SER A 19 11.62 -1.21 17.39
C SER A 19 10.26 -0.78 16.88
N VAL A 20 9.15 -1.44 17.22
CA VAL A 20 7.81 -0.97 16.84
C VAL A 20 7.53 0.34 17.58
N PRO A 21 7.25 1.43 16.86
CA PRO A 21 7.01 2.71 17.52
C PRO A 21 5.76 2.67 18.39
N THR A 22 5.71 3.51 19.43
CA THR A 22 4.51 3.67 20.27
C THR A 22 3.33 4.11 19.39
N LEU A 23 2.24 3.34 19.42
CA LEU A 23 1.03 3.58 18.63
C LEU A 23 0.00 4.41 19.40
N PRO A 24 -0.84 5.19 18.70
CA PRO A 24 -0.75 5.54 17.29
C PRO A 24 0.39 6.50 17.00
N CYS A 25 0.99 6.43 15.81
CA CYS A 25 2.08 7.32 15.42
C CYS A 25 1.93 7.82 13.97
N LEU A 26 2.76 8.77 13.60
CA LEU A 26 2.80 9.38 12.28
C LEU A 26 4.06 8.95 11.53
N TYR A 27 3.94 8.80 10.23
CA TYR A 27 5.08 8.70 9.32
C TYR A 27 5.08 9.87 8.34
N HIS A 28 6.20 10.55 8.26
CA HIS A 28 6.49 11.44 7.14
C HIS A 28 6.93 10.58 5.96
N VAL A 29 6.21 10.63 4.84
CA VAL A 29 6.40 9.70 3.73
C VAL A 29 6.82 10.40 2.44
N ASP A 30 7.78 9.80 1.77
CA ASP A 30 8.16 10.07 0.39
C ASP A 30 7.54 8.99 -0.52
N ILE A 31 6.73 9.41 -1.48
CA ILE A 31 6.02 8.52 -2.40
C ILE A 31 6.49 8.81 -3.82
N GLY A 32 6.93 7.79 -4.53
CA GLY A 32 7.43 7.93 -5.88
C GLY A 32 6.87 6.90 -6.85
N HIS A 33 6.84 7.28 -8.12
CA HIS A 33 6.43 6.44 -9.24
C HIS A 33 7.42 6.59 -10.37
N SER A 34 7.76 5.49 -11.01
CA SER A 34 8.65 5.45 -12.16
C SER A 34 8.05 4.60 -13.27
N ARG A 35 7.86 5.23 -14.42
CA ARG A 35 7.39 4.61 -15.65
C ARG A 35 8.42 4.81 -16.76
N ARG A 36 8.77 3.75 -17.49
CA ARG A 36 9.74 3.80 -18.57
C ARG A 36 9.10 3.81 -19.95
N ALA A 37 8.03 3.07 -20.17
CA ALA A 37 7.35 2.93 -21.45
C ALA A 37 5.83 3.13 -21.33
N PRO A 38 5.15 3.52 -22.44
CA PRO A 38 5.69 3.97 -23.72
C PRO A 38 6.32 5.37 -23.64
N VAL A 39 6.06 6.11 -22.55
CA VAL A 39 6.60 7.44 -22.28
C VAL A 39 7.17 7.45 -20.87
N ARG A 40 8.43 7.88 -20.75
CA ARG A 40 9.06 8.04 -19.44
C ARG A 40 8.33 9.10 -18.60
N ASN A 41 7.95 8.71 -17.37
CA ASN A 41 7.33 9.60 -16.42
C ASN A 41 7.71 9.19 -14.99
N ASP A 42 8.56 9.99 -14.40
CA ASP A 42 9.03 9.82 -13.03
C ASP A 42 8.48 10.99 -12.21
N PHE A 43 7.89 10.73 -11.05
CA PHE A 43 7.47 11.78 -10.13
C PHE A 43 7.57 11.31 -8.68
N LYS A 44 7.76 12.27 -7.79
CA LYS A 44 7.87 12.06 -6.35
C LYS A 44 7.12 13.17 -5.64
N TYR A 45 6.47 12.82 -4.53
CA TYR A 45 5.85 13.79 -3.63
C TYR A 45 5.95 13.35 -2.18
N ARG A 46 5.77 14.29 -1.26
CA ARG A 46 5.80 14.07 0.18
C ARG A 46 4.42 14.21 0.78
N SER A 47 4.16 13.40 1.80
CA SER A 47 2.92 13.39 2.57
C SER A 47 3.19 12.91 3.99
N TYR A 48 2.13 12.65 4.74
CA TYR A 48 2.20 11.93 6.00
C TYR A 48 1.08 10.89 6.06
N MET A 49 1.30 9.82 6.82
CA MET A 49 0.34 8.76 7.05
C MET A 49 0.33 8.39 8.53
N TRP A 50 -0.76 7.77 8.96
CA TRP A 50 -0.95 7.29 10.31
C TRP A 50 -0.70 5.80 10.38
N LEU A 51 0.05 5.35 11.39
CA LEU A 51 0.16 3.95 11.78
C LEU A 51 -0.55 3.78 13.13
N PHE A 52 -1.48 2.82 13.20
CA PHE A 52 -2.23 2.53 14.41
C PHE A 52 -2.81 1.12 14.36
N ASP A 53 -3.25 0.62 15.54
CA ASP A 53 -4.03 -0.60 15.64
C ASP A 53 -5.48 -0.33 15.19
N VAL A 54 -6.02 -1.18 14.32
CA VAL A 54 -7.39 -1.03 13.79
C VAL A 54 -8.43 -1.04 14.91
N ASP A 55 -8.16 -1.78 15.99
CA ASP A 55 -9.04 -1.89 17.16
C ASP A 55 -8.88 -0.69 18.11
N GLU A 56 -7.74 0.03 18.02
CA GLU A 56 -7.43 1.22 18.82
C GLU A 56 -7.09 2.43 17.93
N PRO A 57 -8.06 2.94 17.14
CA PRO A 57 -7.80 4.04 16.23
C PRO A 57 -7.45 5.33 16.98
N PRO A 58 -6.68 6.25 16.35
CA PRO A 58 -6.26 7.48 17.00
C PRO A 58 -7.45 8.35 17.41
N VAL A 59 -7.52 8.65 18.70
CA VAL A 59 -8.51 9.57 19.27
C VAL A 59 -7.98 10.99 19.15
N VAL A 60 -8.57 11.76 18.26
CA VAL A 60 -8.23 13.17 18.07
C VAL A 60 -9.27 14.04 18.78
N SER A 61 -8.80 15.02 19.58
CA SER A 61 -9.72 15.92 20.29
C SER A 61 -10.67 16.65 19.31
N LYS A 62 -11.81 17.12 19.81
CA LYS A 62 -12.83 17.76 18.96
C LYS A 62 -12.27 18.90 18.11
N LEU A 63 -11.31 19.65 18.62
CA LEU A 63 -10.65 20.78 17.93
C LEU A 63 -9.84 20.29 16.70
N TRP A 64 -9.21 19.14 16.78
CA TRP A 64 -8.35 18.59 15.72
C TRP A 64 -9.05 17.59 14.79
N ARG A 65 -10.30 17.21 15.08
CA ARG A 65 -11.10 16.30 14.22
C ARG A 65 -11.13 16.69 12.75
N PRO A 66 -11.17 17.99 12.38
CA PRO A 66 -11.09 18.35 10.96
C PRO A 66 -9.78 17.95 10.29
N LEU A 67 -8.68 17.76 11.05
CA LEU A 67 -7.36 17.40 10.51
C LEU A 67 -7.11 15.90 10.44
N ALA A 68 -7.84 15.10 11.25
CA ALA A 68 -7.66 13.65 11.27
C ALA A 68 -8.89 12.94 11.84
N ARG A 69 -9.56 12.14 11.01
CA ARG A 69 -10.69 11.31 11.42
C ARG A 69 -10.60 9.94 10.74
N TYR A 70 -10.54 8.87 11.53
CA TYR A 70 -10.66 7.51 11.03
C TYR A 70 -12.12 7.16 10.77
N ARG A 71 -12.38 6.45 9.69
CA ARG A 71 -13.69 5.90 9.33
C ARG A 71 -13.49 4.47 8.82
N PRO A 72 -13.94 3.45 9.55
CA PRO A 72 -13.79 2.05 9.13
C PRO A 72 -14.35 1.77 7.73
N ASP A 73 -15.49 2.40 7.36
CA ASP A 73 -16.15 2.22 6.05
C ASP A 73 -15.30 2.67 4.85
N ASP A 74 -14.24 3.44 5.10
CA ASP A 74 -13.29 3.84 4.06
C ASP A 74 -12.33 2.70 3.69
N HIS A 75 -12.38 1.57 4.38
CA HIS A 75 -11.50 0.41 4.25
C HIS A 75 -12.27 -0.89 3.99
N LEU A 76 -11.57 -1.90 3.46
CA LEU A 76 -12.06 -3.28 3.44
C LEU A 76 -11.89 -3.92 4.81
N ASP A 77 -12.69 -4.93 5.12
CA ASP A 77 -12.47 -5.78 6.30
C ASP A 77 -11.30 -6.74 6.05
N VAL A 78 -10.08 -6.21 6.24
CA VAL A 78 -8.84 -6.94 5.97
C VAL A 78 -8.64 -8.11 6.93
N ARG A 79 -9.12 -8.02 8.18
CA ARG A 79 -9.08 -9.13 9.14
C ARG A 79 -9.89 -10.31 8.63
N ARG A 80 -11.09 -10.06 8.15
CA ARG A 80 -11.93 -11.09 7.54
C ARG A 80 -11.28 -11.67 6.27
N LEU A 81 -10.72 -10.82 5.40
CA LEU A 81 -10.04 -11.29 4.19
C LEU A 81 -8.83 -12.19 4.51
N MET A 82 -8.12 -11.95 5.61
CA MET A 82 -7.06 -12.82 6.11
C MET A 82 -7.63 -14.12 6.66
N ALA A 83 -8.70 -14.05 7.46
CA ALA A 83 -9.37 -15.22 8.02
C ALA A 83 -9.96 -16.14 6.92
N ASP A 84 -10.52 -15.57 5.85
CA ASP A 84 -11.03 -16.31 4.68
C ASP A 84 -9.91 -17.11 3.96
N GLN A 85 -8.64 -16.73 4.17
CA GLN A 85 -7.44 -17.44 3.68
C GLN A 85 -6.78 -18.34 4.76
N GLY A 86 -7.46 -18.57 5.89
CA GLY A 86 -6.95 -19.40 6.99
C GLY A 86 -5.86 -18.71 7.83
N ILE A 87 -5.72 -17.40 7.76
CA ILE A 87 -4.72 -16.62 8.49
C ILE A 87 -5.38 -15.97 9.71
N GLU A 88 -5.08 -16.49 10.90
CA GLU A 88 -5.57 -15.93 12.16
C GLU A 88 -4.74 -14.74 12.60
N VAL A 89 -5.43 -13.63 12.93
CA VAL A 89 -4.82 -12.35 13.30
C VAL A 89 -5.48 -11.83 14.59
N SER A 90 -4.70 -11.74 15.64
CA SER A 90 -5.12 -11.18 16.93
C SER A 90 -4.98 -9.65 16.94
N LYS A 91 -3.89 -9.12 16.36
CA LYS A 91 -3.61 -7.69 16.29
C LYS A 91 -3.41 -7.26 14.84
N LEU A 92 -4.08 -6.19 14.41
CA LEU A 92 -4.00 -5.68 13.03
C LEU A 92 -3.58 -4.21 13.03
N LEU A 93 -2.36 -3.94 12.56
CA LEU A 93 -1.88 -2.58 12.35
C LEU A 93 -2.21 -2.11 10.94
N VAL A 94 -2.50 -0.81 10.81
CA VAL A 94 -2.72 -0.16 9.51
C VAL A 94 -1.92 1.12 9.37
N LEU A 95 -1.26 1.28 8.23
CA LEU A 95 -0.67 2.53 7.76
C LEU A 95 -1.57 3.12 6.67
N THR A 96 -2.21 4.26 6.95
CA THR A 96 -3.21 4.85 6.05
C THR A 96 -3.33 6.36 6.24
N ASN A 97 -4.02 7.04 5.32
CA ASN A 97 -4.44 8.43 5.54
C ASN A 97 -5.75 8.46 6.33
N LEU A 98 -5.87 9.42 7.23
CA LEU A 98 -7.15 9.76 7.86
C LEU A 98 -7.87 10.84 7.07
N ALA A 99 -9.21 10.91 7.21
CA ALA A 99 -10.00 11.95 6.58
C ALA A 99 -9.59 13.33 7.11
N VAL A 100 -9.39 14.29 6.19
CA VAL A 100 -9.11 15.70 6.48
C VAL A 100 -10.29 16.53 5.95
N ALA A 101 -10.89 17.35 6.79
CA ALA A 101 -12.11 18.10 6.48
C ALA A 101 -13.24 17.24 5.88
N GLY A 102 -13.37 16.00 6.38
CA GLY A 102 -14.36 15.03 5.90
C GLY A 102 -14.00 14.31 4.60
N TYR A 103 -12.90 14.66 3.95
CA TYR A 103 -12.43 14.02 2.73
C TYR A 103 -11.31 13.01 3.02
N VAL A 104 -11.41 11.81 2.43
CA VAL A 104 -10.36 10.80 2.45
C VAL A 104 -10.08 10.26 1.05
N PHE A 105 -8.84 9.94 0.80
CA PHE A 105 -8.41 9.17 -0.36
C PHE A 105 -7.14 8.39 0.01
N ASN A 106 -7.25 7.08 -0.06
CA ASN A 106 -6.18 6.14 0.27
C ASN A 106 -5.81 5.34 -0.99
N PRO A 107 -4.89 5.84 -1.84
CA PRO A 107 -4.46 5.06 -3.02
C PRO A 107 -3.87 3.71 -2.62
N ILE A 108 -3.26 3.64 -1.44
CA ILE A 108 -2.77 2.43 -0.81
C ILE A 108 -2.86 2.55 0.72
N SER A 109 -3.31 1.48 1.38
CA SER A 109 -3.19 1.28 2.82
C SER A 109 -2.45 -0.04 3.05
N ILE A 110 -1.53 -0.06 4.02
CA ILE A 110 -0.70 -1.23 4.31
C ILE A 110 -1.09 -1.78 5.67
N TYR A 111 -1.17 -3.09 5.77
CA TYR A 111 -1.55 -3.78 6.99
C TYR A 111 -0.49 -4.81 7.40
N TRP A 112 -0.34 -4.96 8.72
CA TRP A 112 0.46 -6.00 9.36
C TRP A 112 -0.41 -6.73 10.37
N GLY A 113 -0.68 -8.01 10.10
CA GLY A 113 -1.43 -8.90 10.99
C GLY A 113 -0.48 -9.72 11.86
N TYR A 114 -0.67 -9.67 13.17
CA TYR A 114 0.12 -10.39 14.15
C TYR A 114 -0.72 -11.45 14.85
N ARG A 115 -0.12 -12.60 15.15
CA ARG A 115 -0.71 -13.65 15.98
C ARG A 115 -0.70 -13.24 17.46
N GLU A 116 -1.33 -14.03 18.29
CA GLU A 116 -1.41 -13.80 19.74
C GLU A 116 0.00 -13.82 20.40
N ASP A 117 0.91 -14.64 19.88
CA ASP A 117 2.29 -14.72 20.32
C ASP A 117 3.17 -13.52 19.87
N GLY A 118 2.60 -12.55 19.16
CA GLY A 118 3.28 -11.37 18.63
C GLY A 118 4.05 -11.63 17.34
N THR A 119 4.03 -12.85 16.78
CA THR A 119 4.66 -13.12 15.48
C THR A 119 3.83 -12.55 14.34
N LEU A 120 4.50 -12.11 13.27
CA LEU A 120 3.82 -11.63 12.07
C LEU A 120 3.17 -12.81 11.34
N ALA A 121 1.84 -12.75 11.15
CA ALA A 121 1.06 -13.73 10.42
C ALA A 121 0.97 -13.39 8.93
N ALA A 122 0.71 -12.14 8.59
CA ALA A 122 0.58 -11.70 7.21
C ALA A 122 0.78 -10.19 7.08
N ARG A 123 1.11 -9.76 5.86
CA ARG A 123 1.00 -8.37 5.42
C ARG A 123 -0.10 -8.25 4.39
N ALA A 124 -0.70 -7.07 4.26
CA ALA A 124 -1.63 -6.82 3.17
C ALA A 124 -1.48 -5.42 2.61
N ALA A 125 -1.83 -5.28 1.34
CA ALA A 125 -1.88 -4.01 0.64
C ALA A 125 -3.29 -3.80 0.07
N GLU A 126 -4.06 -2.90 0.66
CA GLU A 126 -5.35 -2.45 0.15
C GLU A 126 -5.12 -1.30 -0.83
N VAL A 127 -5.57 -1.46 -2.05
CA VAL A 127 -5.38 -0.49 -3.13
C VAL A 127 -6.73 0.08 -3.55
N HIS A 128 -6.80 1.41 -3.66
CA HIS A 128 -7.98 2.10 -4.17
C HIS A 128 -7.63 2.82 -5.47
N ASN A 129 -8.47 2.68 -6.47
CA ASN A 129 -8.34 3.48 -7.67
C ASN A 129 -9.16 4.78 -7.57
N THR A 130 -8.96 5.68 -8.53
CA THR A 130 -9.71 6.94 -8.58
C THR A 130 -11.16 6.77 -9.07
N TYR A 131 -11.57 5.55 -9.45
CA TYR A 131 -12.89 5.19 -9.96
C TYR A 131 -13.79 4.56 -8.90
N GLY A 132 -13.30 4.38 -7.66
CA GLY A 132 -14.07 3.85 -6.53
C GLY A 132 -13.91 2.36 -6.29
N SER A 133 -13.12 1.64 -7.10
CA SER A 133 -12.84 0.22 -6.84
C SER A 133 -11.77 0.05 -5.76
N ARG A 134 -11.89 -1.03 -5.00
CA ARG A 134 -10.96 -1.42 -3.93
C ARG A 134 -10.57 -2.88 -4.11
N HIS A 135 -9.33 -3.20 -3.81
CA HIS A 135 -8.84 -4.58 -3.78
C HIS A 135 -7.75 -4.73 -2.72
N CYS A 136 -7.74 -5.87 -2.03
CA CYS A 136 -6.74 -6.18 -1.01
C CYS A 136 -5.89 -7.37 -1.45
N TYR A 137 -4.60 -7.17 -1.53
CA TYR A 137 -3.60 -8.22 -1.74
C TYR A 137 -3.12 -8.69 -0.37
N VAL A 138 -3.54 -9.87 0.05
CA VAL A 138 -3.03 -10.52 1.26
C VAL A 138 -1.76 -11.26 0.91
N LEU A 139 -0.71 -10.99 1.66
CA LEU A 139 0.64 -11.49 1.45
C LEU A 139 1.00 -12.37 2.64
N ASN A 140 1.16 -13.67 2.40
CA ASN A 140 1.46 -14.61 3.46
C ASN A 140 2.90 -14.39 4.00
N ALA A 141 3.06 -14.44 5.31
CA ALA A 141 4.33 -14.26 6.00
C ALA A 141 4.87 -15.57 6.60
N ASP A 142 4.38 -16.74 6.16
CA ASP A 142 4.83 -18.06 6.65
C ASP A 142 6.32 -18.31 6.41
N ASP A 143 6.91 -17.55 5.49
CA ASP A 143 8.35 -17.53 5.27
C ASP A 143 8.90 -16.13 5.57
N PRO A 144 9.41 -15.86 6.80
CA PRO A 144 9.97 -14.57 7.20
C PRO A 144 11.15 -14.09 6.34
N ALA A 145 11.85 -15.02 5.68
CA ALA A 145 12.91 -14.69 4.73
C ALA A 145 12.36 -14.11 3.42
N LYS A 146 11.09 -14.35 3.12
CA LYS A 146 10.42 -13.92 1.90
C LYS A 146 9.88 -12.50 2.04
N LYS A 147 10.76 -11.51 1.87
CA LYS A 147 10.42 -10.07 1.94
C LYS A 147 9.62 -9.59 0.72
N VAL A 148 9.54 -10.37 -0.34
CA VAL A 148 8.86 -10.04 -1.59
C VAL A 148 7.77 -11.07 -1.84
N ALA A 149 6.55 -10.61 -2.01
CA ALA A 149 5.42 -11.43 -2.44
C ALA A 149 5.06 -11.12 -3.89
N GLU A 150 4.56 -12.13 -4.59
CA GLU A 150 4.06 -12.00 -5.95
C GLU A 150 2.54 -12.17 -5.95
N ALA A 151 1.85 -11.32 -6.69
CA ALA A 151 0.40 -11.38 -6.84
C ALA A 151 0.01 -11.06 -8.29
N ASN A 152 -0.95 -11.80 -8.83
CA ASN A 152 -1.51 -11.47 -10.13
C ASN A 152 -2.28 -10.14 -10.02
N LYS A 153 -2.17 -9.31 -11.03
CA LYS A 153 -2.91 -8.04 -11.07
C LYS A 153 -4.40 -8.32 -11.26
N GLN A 154 -5.21 -8.03 -10.25
CA GLN A 154 -6.66 -8.29 -10.25
C GLN A 154 -7.50 -7.02 -10.34
N MET A 155 -6.89 -5.84 -10.19
CA MET A 155 -7.60 -4.58 -10.19
C MET A 155 -7.07 -3.61 -11.26
N TYR A 156 -8.01 -2.91 -11.87
CA TYR A 156 -7.70 -1.82 -12.79
C TYR A 156 -7.36 -0.54 -12.01
N VAL A 157 -6.08 -0.18 -11.98
CA VAL A 157 -5.60 0.99 -11.20
C VAL A 157 -5.28 2.21 -12.07
N SER A 158 -5.13 2.01 -13.40
CA SER A 158 -4.72 3.08 -14.29
C SER A 158 -5.26 2.87 -15.70
N PRO A 159 -5.75 3.92 -16.38
CA PRO A 159 -6.28 3.81 -17.75
C PRO A 159 -5.21 3.50 -18.80
N PHE A 160 -3.94 3.50 -18.42
CA PHE A 160 -2.81 3.30 -19.30
C PHE A 160 -2.19 1.90 -19.21
N TYR A 161 -2.71 1.04 -18.32
CA TYR A 161 -2.27 -0.35 -18.16
C TYR A 161 -3.45 -1.29 -18.20
N PRO A 162 -3.40 -2.38 -18.98
CA PRO A 162 -4.41 -3.42 -18.98
C PRO A 162 -4.43 -4.19 -17.64
N LEU A 163 -5.36 -5.13 -17.49
CA LEU A 163 -5.49 -5.95 -16.27
C LEU A 163 -4.38 -6.99 -16.12
N ASP A 164 -3.68 -7.34 -17.21
CA ASP A 164 -2.59 -8.31 -17.20
C ASP A 164 -1.36 -7.82 -16.42
N GLY A 165 -0.55 -8.77 -16.01
CA GLY A 165 0.71 -8.56 -15.33
C GLY A 165 0.73 -9.09 -13.90
N ARG A 166 1.93 -9.10 -13.33
CA ARG A 166 2.21 -9.58 -11.99
C ARG A 166 2.80 -8.45 -11.17
N TYR A 167 2.30 -8.30 -9.96
CA TYR A 167 2.90 -7.43 -8.96
C TYR A 167 3.96 -8.17 -8.17
N ARG A 168 5.11 -7.53 -7.98
CA ARG A 168 6.08 -7.86 -6.92
C ARG A 168 5.95 -6.79 -5.85
N ILE A 169 5.53 -7.21 -4.67
CA ILE A 169 5.21 -6.32 -3.54
C ILE A 169 6.20 -6.63 -2.42
N SER A 170 6.86 -5.59 -1.92
CA SER A 170 7.72 -5.68 -0.74
C SER A 170 7.24 -4.67 0.29
N ILE A 171 7.07 -5.14 1.53
CA ILE A 171 6.62 -4.33 2.66
C ILE A 171 7.56 -4.63 3.82
N SER A 172 8.28 -3.62 4.31
CA SER A 172 9.08 -3.76 5.53
C SER A 172 8.18 -3.82 6.76
N ASP A 173 8.72 -4.28 7.87
CA ASP A 173 8.05 -4.10 9.17
C ASP A 173 8.07 -2.63 9.59
N PRO A 174 7.07 -2.18 10.38
CA PRO A 174 7.02 -0.83 10.89
C PRO A 174 8.08 -0.65 11.99
N GLY A 175 8.86 0.42 11.89
CA GLY A 175 9.93 0.76 12.83
C GLY A 175 10.24 2.25 12.82
N SER A 176 11.47 2.65 13.13
CA SER A 176 11.93 4.04 12.98
C SER A 176 11.82 4.52 11.53
N SER A 177 11.91 3.58 10.58
CA SER A 177 11.66 3.80 9.16
C SER A 177 10.82 2.66 8.59
N LEU A 178 10.19 2.89 7.46
CA LEU A 178 9.49 1.86 6.70
C LEU A 178 9.73 2.04 5.20
N ALA A 179 9.59 0.95 4.46
CA ALA A 179 9.70 0.93 3.02
C ALA A 179 8.65 0.00 2.40
N VAL A 180 7.97 0.48 1.38
CA VAL A 180 7.02 -0.30 0.57
C VAL A 180 7.39 -0.11 -0.89
N SER A 181 7.44 -1.19 -1.65
CA SER A 181 7.62 -1.14 -3.09
C SER A 181 6.64 -2.06 -3.81
N VAL A 182 6.10 -1.58 -4.90
CA VAL A 182 5.22 -2.33 -5.80
C VAL A 182 5.77 -2.20 -7.19
N THR A 183 6.16 -3.31 -7.79
CA THR A 183 6.63 -3.39 -9.17
C THR A 183 5.62 -4.17 -9.99
N LEU A 184 5.08 -3.56 -11.04
CA LEU A 184 4.25 -4.24 -12.03
C LEU A 184 5.17 -4.74 -13.15
N GLU A 185 5.24 -6.04 -13.31
CA GLU A 185 5.98 -6.73 -14.36
C GLU A 185 5.02 -7.23 -15.44
N ARG A 186 5.41 -7.04 -16.70
CA ARG A 186 4.68 -7.47 -17.90
C ARG A 186 5.68 -7.99 -18.92
N PRO A 187 5.35 -9.03 -19.70
CA PRO A 187 6.31 -9.65 -20.62
C PRO A 187 6.94 -8.70 -21.64
N GLU A 188 6.16 -7.75 -22.14
CA GLU A 188 6.58 -6.90 -23.27
C GLU A 188 6.95 -5.47 -22.88
N ASP A 189 6.72 -5.08 -21.62
CA ASP A 189 6.93 -3.70 -21.17
C ASP A 189 8.00 -3.62 -20.08
N PRO A 190 8.80 -2.56 -20.06
CA PRO A 190 9.63 -2.25 -18.90
C PRO A 190 8.79 -2.14 -17.62
N PRO A 191 9.28 -2.62 -16.47
CA PRO A 191 8.52 -2.63 -15.25
C PRO A 191 8.11 -1.21 -14.80
N PHE A 192 6.86 -1.08 -14.37
CA PHE A 192 6.39 0.11 -13.64
C PHE A 192 6.69 -0.07 -12.16
N ARG A 193 7.23 0.95 -11.50
CA ARG A 193 7.54 0.93 -10.08
C ARG A 193 6.81 2.05 -9.34
N ALA A 194 6.17 1.67 -8.24
CA ALA A 194 5.73 2.60 -7.21
C ALA A 194 6.47 2.26 -5.91
N TRP A 195 6.83 3.28 -5.13
CA TRP A 195 7.52 3.07 -3.87
C TRP A 195 7.13 4.14 -2.86
N MET A 196 7.23 3.80 -1.60
CA MET A 196 7.03 4.68 -0.46
C MET A 196 8.11 4.38 0.57
N THR A 197 8.77 5.41 1.07
CA THR A 197 9.61 5.35 2.26
C THR A 197 9.04 6.29 3.31
N GLY A 198 9.12 5.91 4.57
CA GLY A 198 8.58 6.70 5.66
C GLY A 198 9.56 6.77 6.84
N GLU A 199 9.59 7.90 7.51
CA GLU A 199 10.30 8.13 8.76
C GLU A 199 9.29 8.37 9.87
N HIS A 200 9.47 7.69 10.99
CA HIS A 200 8.62 7.83 12.17
C HIS A 200 8.66 9.24 12.72
N VAL A 201 7.47 9.75 13.05
CA VAL A 201 7.30 11.04 13.75
C VAL A 201 6.43 10.80 14.97
N ALA A 202 6.90 11.26 16.12
CA ALA A 202 6.16 11.11 17.37
C ALA A 202 4.76 11.71 17.27
N ASN A 203 3.75 10.97 17.78
CA ASN A 203 2.36 11.43 17.78
C ASN A 203 2.14 12.42 18.92
N ASN A 204 2.23 13.70 18.59
CA ASN A 204 1.80 14.79 19.47
C ASN A 204 1.09 15.87 18.64
N SER A 205 0.27 16.68 19.32
CA SER A 205 -0.53 17.71 18.65
C SER A 205 0.31 18.71 17.84
N GLY A 206 1.53 19.01 18.30
CA GLY A 206 2.44 19.89 17.59
C GLY A 206 3.01 19.28 16.31
N ALA A 207 3.30 17.98 16.31
CA ALA A 207 3.75 17.26 15.11
C ALA A 207 2.62 17.15 14.09
N LEU A 208 1.41 16.77 14.52
CA LEU A 208 0.24 16.73 13.65
C LEU A 208 -0.05 18.09 13.01
N LEU A 209 -0.07 19.16 13.82
CA LEU A 209 -0.31 20.51 13.31
C LEU A 209 0.76 20.93 12.29
N ARG A 210 2.04 20.68 12.60
CA ARG A 210 3.16 20.96 11.68
C ARG A 210 3.00 20.23 10.35
N LEU A 211 2.65 18.94 10.39
CA LEU A 211 2.42 18.14 9.19
C LEU A 211 1.18 18.60 8.42
N ALA A 212 0.09 18.93 9.12
CA ALA A 212 -1.14 19.44 8.50
C ALA A 212 -0.92 20.80 7.81
N ILE A 213 -0.13 21.69 8.40
CA ILE A 213 0.28 22.96 7.78
C ILE A 213 1.22 22.73 6.59
N ARG A 214 2.17 21.81 6.74
CA ARG A 214 3.15 21.50 5.68
C ARG A 214 2.51 20.79 4.48
N TYR A 215 1.50 19.95 4.73
CA TYR A 215 0.80 19.14 3.73
C TYR A 215 -0.72 19.34 3.85
N PRO A 216 -1.23 20.53 3.54
CA PRO A 216 -2.64 20.81 3.70
C PRO A 216 -3.47 19.88 2.82
N ALA A 217 -4.58 19.35 3.38
CA ALA A 217 -5.47 18.44 2.70
C ALA A 217 -4.73 17.27 2.00
N ALA A 218 -3.80 16.61 2.71
CA ALA A 218 -2.92 15.57 2.17
C ALA A 218 -3.65 14.51 1.32
N PRO A 219 -4.83 13.97 1.71
CA PRO A 219 -5.57 13.01 0.87
C PRO A 219 -6.04 13.61 -0.45
N LEU A 220 -6.55 14.84 -0.44
CA LEU A 220 -7.01 15.53 -1.65
C LEU A 220 -5.83 15.83 -2.59
N ARG A 221 -4.72 16.31 -2.03
CA ARG A 221 -3.49 16.58 -2.78
C ARG A 221 -2.98 15.32 -3.50
N GLY A 222 -2.98 14.16 -2.84
CA GLY A 222 -2.60 12.89 -3.44
C GLY A 222 -3.48 12.56 -4.65
N ARG A 223 -4.80 12.69 -4.52
CA ARG A 223 -5.75 12.46 -5.63
C ARG A 223 -5.51 13.40 -6.81
N VAL A 224 -5.38 14.70 -6.53
CA VAL A 224 -5.15 15.72 -7.57
C VAL A 224 -3.83 15.43 -8.32
N LEU A 225 -2.76 15.08 -7.63
CA LEU A 225 -1.49 14.72 -8.24
C LEU A 225 -1.62 13.49 -9.16
N ILE A 226 -2.32 12.45 -8.72
CA ILE A 226 -2.55 11.24 -9.53
C ILE A 226 -3.35 11.59 -10.79
N GLN A 227 -4.41 12.37 -10.67
CA GLN A 227 -5.22 12.81 -11.81
C GLN A 227 -4.43 13.69 -12.77
N TRP A 228 -3.62 14.63 -12.24
CA TRP A 228 -2.75 15.49 -13.05
C TRP A 228 -1.71 14.68 -13.84
N GLN A 229 -1.09 13.68 -13.20
CA GLN A 229 -0.16 12.78 -13.88
C GLN A 229 -0.86 11.96 -14.98
N GLY A 230 -2.09 11.54 -14.74
CA GLY A 230 -2.92 10.88 -15.75
C GLY A 230 -3.19 11.81 -16.95
N LEU A 231 -3.65 13.03 -16.70
CA LEU A 231 -3.89 14.01 -17.75
C LEU A 231 -2.61 14.33 -18.55
N ARG A 232 -1.48 14.48 -17.85
CA ARG A 232 -0.17 14.72 -18.50
C ARG A 232 0.24 13.56 -19.40
N LEU A 233 0.02 12.30 -18.99
CA LEU A 233 0.32 11.14 -19.82
C LEU A 233 -0.58 11.09 -21.05
N TRP A 234 -1.87 11.37 -20.89
CA TRP A 234 -2.81 11.45 -21.99
C TRP A 234 -2.43 12.55 -23.01
N ALA A 235 -2.10 13.76 -22.53
CA ALA A 235 -1.64 14.87 -23.38
C ALA A 235 -0.31 14.57 -24.12
N ARG A 236 0.51 13.62 -23.62
CA ARG A 236 1.73 13.12 -24.27
C ARG A 236 1.46 11.94 -25.21
N GLY A 237 0.19 11.67 -25.55
CA GLY A 237 -0.20 10.65 -26.52
C GLY A 237 -0.18 9.22 -26.01
N VAL A 238 -0.12 8.98 -24.69
CA VAL A 238 -0.21 7.61 -24.15
C VAL A 238 -1.64 7.09 -24.35
N PRO A 239 -1.84 5.98 -25.09
CA PRO A 239 -3.17 5.50 -25.42
C PRO A 239 -3.91 4.97 -24.18
N LEU A 240 -5.19 5.29 -24.10
CA LEU A 240 -6.10 4.66 -23.12
C LEU A 240 -6.41 3.24 -23.56
N LYS A 241 -6.28 2.28 -22.65
CA LYS A 241 -6.63 0.89 -22.90
C LYS A 241 -8.15 0.73 -22.98
N LYS A 242 -8.62 -0.26 -23.77
CA LYS A 242 -10.08 -0.46 -24.06
C LYS A 242 -10.90 -0.71 -22.79
N GLU A 243 -10.34 -1.44 -21.82
CA GLU A 243 -10.96 -1.73 -20.53
C GLU A 243 -11.27 -0.46 -19.73
N ALA A 244 -10.49 0.61 -19.92
CA ALA A 244 -10.75 1.91 -19.30
C ALA A 244 -12.07 2.53 -19.72
N LYS A 245 -12.47 2.33 -20.97
CA LYS A 245 -13.73 2.84 -21.53
C LYS A 245 -14.95 2.08 -21.00
N LEU A 246 -14.78 0.78 -20.71
CA LEU A 246 -15.84 -0.07 -20.18
C LEU A 246 -16.16 0.26 -18.71
N ILE A 247 -15.13 0.51 -17.92
CA ILE A 247 -15.28 0.79 -16.46
C ILE A 247 -15.83 2.20 -16.20
N ALA A 248 -15.54 3.16 -17.06
CA ALA A 248 -16.11 4.50 -16.96
C ALA A 248 -17.64 4.54 -17.20
N GLY A 249 -18.21 3.49 -17.79
CA GLY A 249 -19.64 3.37 -18.08
C GLY A 249 -20.42 2.40 -17.19
N ILE A 250 -19.77 1.65 -16.30
CA ILE A 250 -20.41 0.64 -15.46
C ILE A 250 -20.22 1.03 -13.99
N ALA A 251 -21.33 1.38 -13.30
CA ALA A 251 -21.36 1.40 -11.85
C ALA A 251 -21.03 -0.02 -11.34
N GLN A 252 -19.95 -0.15 -10.60
CA GLN A 252 -19.32 -1.43 -10.26
C GLN A 252 -20.22 -2.35 -9.44
N PRO A 253 -20.28 -3.65 -9.76
CA PRO A 253 -20.85 -4.65 -8.87
C PRO A 253 -19.91 -4.86 -7.67
N ARG A 254 -20.54 -5.18 -6.55
CA ARG A 254 -19.91 -5.54 -5.27
C ARG A 254 -18.93 -6.69 -5.48
N CYS A 255 -17.80 -6.65 -4.78
CA CYS A 255 -16.83 -7.74 -4.76
C CYS A 255 -17.48 -9.04 -4.29
N ASP A 256 -17.57 -10.04 -5.17
CA ASP A 256 -17.83 -11.41 -4.76
C ASP A 256 -16.53 -12.04 -4.24
N PRO A 257 -16.53 -12.63 -3.05
CA PRO A 257 -15.42 -13.43 -2.57
C PRO A 257 -15.49 -14.81 -3.24
N GLY A 258 -14.55 -15.09 -4.14
CA GLY A 258 -14.35 -16.48 -4.55
C GLY A 258 -14.42 -16.74 -6.05
N SER A 259 -13.27 -16.87 -6.64
CA SER A 259 -13.00 -17.86 -7.67
C SER A 259 -11.51 -18.21 -7.66
N ILE A 260 -11.13 -19.04 -6.68
CA ILE A 260 -9.99 -19.94 -6.86
C ILE A 260 -10.55 -21.12 -7.62
N THR A 261 -10.41 -21.15 -8.93
CA THR A 261 -10.60 -22.38 -9.70
C THR A 261 -9.38 -23.24 -9.48
N SER A 262 -9.53 -24.21 -8.59
CA SER A 262 -8.77 -25.45 -8.61
C SER A 262 -9.04 -26.16 -9.93
N SER A 263 -8.09 -26.12 -10.83
CA SER A 263 -8.01 -27.08 -11.93
C SER A 263 -7.41 -28.37 -11.36
N GLU A 264 -8.26 -29.19 -10.76
CA GLU A 264 -7.96 -30.59 -10.49
C GLU A 264 -8.42 -31.46 -11.67
N GLU A 265 -7.43 -32.10 -12.24
CA GLU A 265 -7.37 -33.53 -12.48
C GLU A 265 -8.67 -34.26 -12.83
N LYS A 266 -8.87 -34.47 -14.10
CA LYS A 266 -9.60 -35.61 -14.65
C LYS A 266 -8.92 -36.06 -15.92
N ASP A 267 -7.95 -36.93 -15.77
CA ASP A 267 -7.71 -37.97 -16.76
C ASP A 267 -6.94 -39.12 -16.10
N MET A 268 -7.70 -40.13 -15.68
CA MET A 268 -7.29 -41.54 -15.65
C MET A 268 -8.51 -42.38 -15.24
N SER A 269 -9.24 -42.89 -16.20
CA SER A 269 -9.77 -44.25 -16.22
C SER A 269 -10.85 -44.39 -17.29
N LYS A 270 -10.46 -44.81 -18.45
CA LYS A 270 -11.00 -45.98 -19.18
C LYS A 270 -10.35 -46.05 -20.54
#